data_fdb39edaab6b5f649d44cac7ff96d900
#
_entry.id   fdb39edaab6b5f649d44cac7ff96d900
#
_cell.length_a   1.000
_cell.length_b   1.000
_cell.length_c   1.000
_cell.angle_alpha   90.00
_cell.angle_beta   90.00
_cell.angle_gamma   90.00
#
_symmetry.space_group_name_H-M   'P 1'
#
loop_
_entity.id
_entity.type
_entity.pdbx_description
1 polymer ?
#
loop_
_entity_poly.entity_id
_entity_poly.type
_entity_poly.pdbx_seq_one_letter_code
_entity_poly.pdbx_strand_id
1 'polypeptide(L)'
;MREKLSYPVRIIISLLSIFLWSFPAEGQDSESLKKQLDQKLNSFARQYVSSRTIKIDSILMQKKKVTLFANEALEDIPFREYNVSELYASIAPLFPNASKIVILTRGTDIESLIPEYDRKGRPNKKRLYSIKESKYPLTRSLSSPHEIKNGLQNRHIALWQSHGLYYAQTAHRWEWQRARMFGTVEDLFTQSFVLPYLTPMLENAGATILIPRERDTQIYEIIIDNDRSTPGSEYKELDGEKAWSDGEKAGFGHIQATYTNGENPFTQGTYRQTVTQRKGKESLIEWIPEIPESGNYAVYASYQSFPNSTEQALYTIHHAGGETTIAVNQTMGGGTWIYLGNFKFTAYGKAHERIVLTLSLIHISEPTRPISI
;
A
#
# COMPACT_ATOMS: atom_id res chain seq x y z
N MET A 1 -24.64 17.31 38.48
CA MET A 1 -23.63 16.50 37.82
C MET A 1 -23.46 17.01 36.40
N ARG A 2 -22.36 17.67 36.10
CA ARG A 2 -22.06 18.23 34.76
C ARG A 2 -21.13 17.27 34.06
N GLU A 3 -21.62 16.57 33.04
CA GLU A 3 -20.80 15.81 32.14
C GLU A 3 -19.99 16.74 31.24
N LYS A 4 -18.69 16.51 31.21
CA LYS A 4 -17.74 17.19 30.34
C LYS A 4 -17.76 16.49 28.96
N LEU A 5 -18.36 17.12 27.98
CA LEU A 5 -18.12 16.76 26.58
C LEU A 5 -16.76 17.32 26.16
N SER A 6 -15.85 16.44 25.88
CA SER A 6 -14.48 16.75 25.38
C SER A 6 -14.41 16.54 23.86
N TYR A 7 -14.12 17.63 23.15
CA TYR A 7 -13.46 17.72 21.84
C TYR A 7 -13.84 16.75 20.69
N PRO A 8 -14.27 17.26 19.53
CA PRO A 8 -13.40 17.94 18.56
C PRO A 8 -14.03 19.09 17.75
N VAL A 9 -14.68 20.03 18.38
CA VAL A 9 -15.37 21.15 17.67
C VAL A 9 -14.45 22.39 17.46
N ARG A 10 -13.26 22.42 18.03
CA ARG A 10 -12.40 23.63 17.96
C ARG A 10 -11.51 23.77 16.71
N ILE A 11 -11.39 22.74 15.87
CA ILE A 11 -10.54 22.82 14.66
C ILE A 11 -11.30 23.32 13.43
N ILE A 12 -12.63 23.21 13.39
CA ILE A 12 -13.45 23.64 12.23
C ILE A 12 -13.74 25.15 12.24
N ILE A 13 -13.70 25.82 13.38
CA ILE A 13 -14.03 27.25 13.47
C ILE A 13 -12.84 28.16 13.11
N SER A 14 -11.61 27.67 13.16
CA SER A 14 -10.41 28.47 12.80
C SER A 14 -10.16 28.55 11.29
N LEU A 15 -10.81 27.74 10.47
CA LEU A 15 -10.74 27.78 9.01
C LEU A 15 -11.82 28.66 8.35
N LEU A 16 -12.86 29.05 9.08
CA LEU A 16 -13.94 29.89 8.54
C LEU A 16 -13.70 31.40 8.73
N SER A 17 -12.73 31.82 9.55
CA SER A 17 -12.46 33.24 9.82
C SER A 17 -11.43 33.89 8.89
N ILE A 18 -10.87 33.14 7.93
CA ILE A 18 -9.95 33.70 6.89
C ILE A 18 -10.72 34.11 5.61
N PHE A 19 -12.02 33.88 5.54
CA PHE A 19 -12.82 34.06 4.32
C PHE A 19 -13.47 35.44 4.14
N LEU A 20 -13.20 36.44 4.96
CA LEU A 20 -13.96 37.70 4.96
C LEU A 20 -13.12 38.96 4.69
N TRP A 21 -12.09 38.87 3.82
CA TRP A 21 -11.54 40.10 3.20
C TRP A 21 -11.04 39.82 1.78
N SER A 22 -11.94 39.42 0.91
CA SER A 22 -11.74 39.48 -0.53
C SER A 22 -12.43 40.74 -1.04
N PHE A 23 -11.66 41.76 -1.45
CA PHE A 23 -12.17 42.82 -2.30
C PHE A 23 -12.63 42.21 -3.63
N PRO A 24 -13.82 42.56 -4.14
CA PRO A 24 -14.23 42.14 -5.47
C PRO A 24 -13.41 42.96 -6.48
N ALA A 25 -12.42 42.32 -7.10
CA ALA A 25 -11.90 42.79 -8.36
C ALA A 25 -12.94 42.51 -9.44
N GLU A 26 -13.24 43.47 -10.26
CA GLU A 26 -14.25 43.53 -11.31
C GLU A 26 -14.37 42.20 -12.07
N GLY A 27 -15.58 41.60 -12.08
CA GLY A 27 -15.83 40.23 -12.55
C GLY A 27 -15.50 39.97 -14.03
N GLN A 28 -15.38 41.01 -14.84
CA GLN A 28 -15.10 40.92 -16.27
C GLN A 28 -13.59 40.77 -16.57
N ASP A 29 -12.71 41.37 -15.79
CA ASP A 29 -11.23 41.23 -15.93
C ASP A 29 -10.74 39.87 -15.41
N SER A 30 -11.37 39.34 -14.38
CA SER A 30 -11.00 38.04 -13.81
C SER A 30 -11.26 36.86 -14.75
N GLU A 31 -12.39 36.87 -15.47
CA GLU A 31 -12.76 35.81 -16.42
C GLU A 31 -11.89 35.85 -17.67
N SER A 32 -11.58 37.04 -18.18
CA SER A 32 -10.63 37.25 -19.29
C SER A 32 -9.24 36.74 -18.93
N LEU A 33 -8.77 37.00 -17.73
CA LEU A 33 -7.47 36.55 -17.24
C LEU A 33 -7.40 35.04 -17.11
N LYS A 34 -8.44 34.40 -16.55
CA LYS A 34 -8.53 32.93 -16.47
C LYS A 34 -8.46 32.31 -17.87
N LYS A 35 -9.20 32.84 -18.83
CA LYS A 35 -9.18 32.35 -20.22
C LYS A 35 -7.80 32.44 -20.85
N GLN A 36 -7.08 33.52 -20.62
CA GLN A 36 -5.71 33.68 -21.11
C GLN A 36 -4.75 32.69 -20.45
N LEU A 37 -4.89 32.43 -19.15
CA LEU A 37 -4.13 31.44 -18.43
C LEU A 37 -4.41 30.04 -18.94
N ASP A 38 -5.70 29.68 -19.09
CA ASP A 38 -6.10 28.37 -19.64
C ASP A 38 -5.49 28.15 -21.04
N GLN A 39 -5.53 29.16 -21.90
CA GLN A 39 -4.92 29.09 -23.24
C GLN A 39 -3.41 28.84 -23.17
N LYS A 40 -2.69 29.58 -22.31
CA LYS A 40 -1.24 29.42 -22.13
C LYS A 40 -0.87 28.06 -21.56
N LEU A 41 -1.58 27.60 -20.50
CA LEU A 41 -1.35 26.30 -19.88
C LEU A 41 -1.61 25.16 -20.85
N ASN A 42 -2.72 25.21 -21.59
CA ASN A 42 -3.04 24.17 -22.57
C ASN A 42 -2.08 24.20 -23.78
N SER A 43 -1.66 25.36 -24.24
CA SER A 43 -0.64 25.49 -25.30
C SER A 43 0.71 24.92 -24.86
N PHE A 44 1.10 25.17 -23.61
CA PHE A 44 2.30 24.62 -23.00
C PHE A 44 2.19 23.09 -22.86
N ALA A 45 1.08 22.59 -22.32
CA ALA A 45 0.87 21.16 -22.10
C ALA A 45 0.96 20.32 -23.38
N ARG A 46 0.44 20.84 -24.50
CA ARG A 46 0.46 20.16 -25.82
C ARG A 46 1.86 19.87 -26.34
N GLN A 47 2.89 20.52 -25.81
CA GLN A 47 4.27 20.24 -26.18
C GLN A 47 4.80 18.95 -25.55
N TYR A 48 4.16 18.48 -24.49
CA TYR A 48 4.63 17.33 -23.69
C TYR A 48 3.66 16.16 -23.67
N VAL A 49 2.35 16.43 -23.68
CA VAL A 49 1.31 15.39 -23.53
C VAL A 49 0.06 15.73 -24.33
N SER A 50 -0.65 14.69 -24.77
CA SER A 50 -2.04 14.78 -25.23
C SER A 50 -2.95 14.68 -24.01
N SER A 51 -3.07 15.78 -23.26
CA SER A 51 -3.72 15.76 -21.95
C SER A 51 -5.18 16.18 -22.01
N ARG A 52 -5.85 15.93 -20.88
CA ARG A 52 -7.13 16.53 -20.53
C ARG A 52 -7.01 18.07 -20.55
N THR A 53 -8.12 18.77 -20.71
CA THR A 53 -8.12 20.24 -20.72
C THR A 53 -7.75 20.78 -19.34
N ILE A 54 -6.68 21.58 -19.27
CA ILE A 54 -6.27 22.29 -18.08
C ILE A 54 -7.13 23.53 -17.91
N LYS A 55 -7.63 23.76 -16.70
CA LYS A 55 -8.43 24.92 -16.32
C LYS A 55 -7.91 25.53 -15.03
N ILE A 56 -7.94 26.86 -14.94
CA ILE A 56 -7.73 27.60 -13.70
C ILE A 56 -9.05 27.70 -12.95
N ASP A 57 -9.15 27.05 -11.83
CA ASP A 57 -10.31 27.08 -10.95
C ASP A 57 -10.44 28.44 -10.23
N SER A 58 -9.33 28.93 -9.68
CA SER A 58 -9.29 30.21 -8.98
C SER A 58 -7.92 30.87 -9.00
N ILE A 59 -7.91 32.19 -8.78
CA ILE A 59 -6.74 33.02 -8.69
C ILE A 59 -6.79 33.79 -7.36
N LEU A 60 -5.75 33.62 -6.52
CA LEU A 60 -5.63 34.32 -5.27
C LEU A 60 -4.48 35.32 -5.37
N MET A 61 -4.79 36.61 -5.25
CA MET A 61 -3.81 37.69 -5.23
C MET A 61 -3.64 38.23 -3.81
N GLN A 62 -2.45 38.11 -3.26
CA GLN A 62 -2.12 38.59 -1.93
C GLN A 62 -0.87 39.48 -2.01
N LYS A 63 -1.05 40.80 -1.90
CA LYS A 63 0.03 41.79 -2.06
C LYS A 63 0.76 41.55 -3.41
N LYS A 64 2.02 41.09 -3.36
CA LYS A 64 2.86 40.82 -4.53
C LYS A 64 2.96 39.29 -4.84
N LYS A 65 2.15 38.43 -4.20
CA LYS A 65 2.12 37.01 -4.46
C LYS A 65 0.81 36.66 -5.19
N VAL A 66 0.94 35.92 -6.28
CA VAL A 66 -0.18 35.32 -7.03
C VAL A 66 -0.15 33.82 -6.84
N THR A 67 -1.28 33.24 -6.47
CA THR A 67 -1.44 31.79 -6.42
C THR A 67 -2.55 31.38 -7.39
N LEU A 68 -2.20 30.52 -8.34
CA LEU A 68 -3.10 29.97 -9.34
C LEU A 68 -3.48 28.54 -8.91
N PHE A 69 -4.77 28.25 -8.87
CA PHE A 69 -5.27 26.93 -8.58
C PHE A 69 -5.75 26.32 -9.90
N ALA A 70 -5.08 25.28 -10.36
CA ALA A 70 -5.42 24.55 -11.58
C ALA A 70 -6.03 23.19 -11.24
N ASN A 71 -6.85 22.69 -12.17
CA ASN A 71 -7.40 21.35 -12.06
C ASN A 71 -6.32 20.26 -12.21
N GLU A 72 -6.70 19.02 -11.92
CA GLU A 72 -5.80 17.86 -11.89
C GLU A 72 -5.15 17.52 -13.24
N ALA A 73 -5.71 18.00 -14.38
CA ALA A 73 -5.11 17.77 -15.69
C ALA A 73 -3.69 18.35 -15.82
N LEU A 74 -3.32 19.31 -14.97
CA LEU A 74 -1.98 19.88 -14.94
C LEU A 74 -0.93 18.86 -14.49
N GLU A 75 -1.30 17.84 -13.69
CA GLU A 75 -0.40 16.78 -13.20
C GLU A 75 0.08 15.84 -14.31
N ASP A 76 -0.62 15.81 -15.46
CA ASP A 76 -0.25 14.96 -16.60
C ASP A 76 1.07 15.43 -17.27
N ILE A 77 1.52 16.67 -17.01
CA ILE A 77 2.76 17.22 -17.57
C ILE A 77 3.97 16.64 -16.85
N PRO A 78 4.96 16.06 -17.57
CA PRO A 78 6.20 15.57 -16.98
C PRO A 78 7.12 16.76 -16.59
N PHE A 79 6.85 17.36 -15.43
CA PHE A 79 7.59 18.53 -14.97
C PHE A 79 9.07 18.27 -14.75
N ARG A 80 9.90 19.25 -15.19
CA ARG A 80 11.34 19.35 -15.01
C ARG A 80 11.68 20.80 -14.69
N GLU A 81 12.87 21.07 -14.14
CA GLU A 81 13.27 22.44 -13.78
C GLU A 81 13.18 23.40 -14.96
N TYR A 82 13.60 22.96 -16.15
CA TYR A 82 13.60 23.80 -17.35
C TYR A 82 12.18 24.17 -17.80
N ASN A 83 11.26 23.21 -17.85
CA ASN A 83 9.91 23.47 -18.35
C ASN A 83 9.03 24.20 -17.30
N VAL A 84 9.27 23.98 -16.01
CA VAL A 84 8.66 24.81 -14.96
C VAL A 84 9.09 26.26 -15.09
N SER A 85 10.40 26.53 -15.32
CA SER A 85 10.92 27.87 -15.53
C SER A 85 10.31 28.52 -16.79
N GLU A 86 10.20 27.78 -17.88
CA GLU A 86 9.57 28.23 -19.11
C GLU A 86 8.08 28.56 -18.92
N LEU A 87 7.35 27.70 -18.20
CA LEU A 87 5.96 27.95 -17.88
C LEU A 87 5.77 29.23 -17.09
N TYR A 88 6.54 29.42 -16.01
CA TYR A 88 6.48 30.66 -15.24
C TYR A 88 6.85 31.89 -16.08
N ALA A 89 7.87 31.81 -16.91
CA ALA A 89 8.23 32.90 -17.82
C ALA A 89 7.10 33.26 -18.79
N SER A 90 6.36 32.25 -19.26
CA SER A 90 5.24 32.45 -20.19
C SER A 90 4.04 33.18 -19.56
N ILE A 91 3.80 32.97 -18.26
CA ILE A 91 2.64 33.56 -17.55
C ILE A 91 3.00 34.85 -16.81
N ALA A 92 4.27 35.06 -16.47
CA ALA A 92 4.72 36.25 -15.74
C ALA A 92 4.24 37.60 -16.34
N PRO A 93 4.18 37.79 -17.65
CA PRO A 93 3.66 39.01 -18.24
C PRO A 93 2.21 39.34 -17.90
N LEU A 94 1.40 38.34 -17.50
CA LEU A 94 0.02 38.54 -17.05
C LEU A 94 -0.06 39.13 -15.64
N PHE A 95 1.05 39.16 -14.91
CA PHE A 95 1.14 39.61 -13.51
C PHE A 95 2.34 40.55 -13.29
N PRO A 96 2.37 41.74 -13.94
CA PRO A 96 3.55 42.61 -13.93
C PRO A 96 3.93 43.09 -12.53
N ASN A 97 2.97 43.15 -11.61
CA ASN A 97 3.20 43.62 -10.22
C ASN A 97 3.49 42.48 -9.23
N ALA A 98 3.50 41.21 -9.68
CA ALA A 98 3.76 40.07 -8.82
C ALA A 98 5.27 39.85 -8.67
N SER A 99 5.74 39.75 -7.42
CA SER A 99 7.10 39.29 -7.14
C SER A 99 7.22 37.76 -7.04
N LYS A 100 6.10 37.08 -6.89
CA LYS A 100 6.05 35.62 -6.80
C LYS A 100 4.75 35.10 -7.39
N ILE A 101 4.86 34.12 -8.29
CA ILE A 101 3.74 33.35 -8.81
C ILE A 101 3.92 31.90 -8.34
N VAL A 102 2.84 31.27 -7.92
CA VAL A 102 2.79 29.86 -7.52
C VAL A 102 1.61 29.20 -8.23
N ILE A 103 1.84 28.08 -8.86
CA ILE A 103 0.78 27.28 -9.49
C ILE A 103 0.58 26.02 -8.64
N LEU A 104 -0.65 25.81 -8.23
CA LEU A 104 -1.05 24.63 -7.45
C LEU A 104 -2.01 23.75 -8.26
N THR A 105 -1.84 22.45 -8.15
CA THR A 105 -2.81 21.44 -8.57
C THR A 105 -3.04 20.50 -7.40
N ARG A 106 -4.30 20.23 -7.07
CA ARG A 106 -4.69 19.41 -5.88
C ARG A 106 -3.93 19.80 -4.60
N GLY A 107 -3.64 21.10 -4.43
CA GLY A 107 -2.92 21.62 -3.27
C GLY A 107 -1.39 21.46 -3.29
N THR A 108 -0.85 20.87 -4.35
CA THR A 108 0.60 20.67 -4.55
C THR A 108 1.13 21.69 -5.56
N ASP A 109 2.25 22.35 -5.27
CA ASP A 109 2.92 23.24 -6.22
C ASP A 109 3.61 22.42 -7.33
N ILE A 110 3.66 23.00 -8.54
CA ILE A 110 4.22 22.31 -9.71
C ILE A 110 5.73 22.02 -9.57
N GLU A 111 6.46 22.81 -8.79
CA GLU A 111 7.86 22.55 -8.48
C GLU A 111 8.00 21.25 -7.67
N SER A 112 7.03 20.95 -6.81
CA SER A 112 7.02 19.70 -6.05
C SER A 112 6.71 18.47 -6.91
N LEU A 113 6.17 18.64 -8.11
CA LEU A 113 5.94 17.55 -9.06
C LEU A 113 7.20 17.14 -9.83
N ILE A 114 8.27 17.96 -9.80
CA ILE A 114 9.56 17.58 -10.39
C ILE A 114 10.14 16.41 -9.60
N PRO A 115 10.47 15.26 -10.24
CA PRO A 115 11.12 14.14 -9.58
C PRO A 115 12.43 14.58 -8.92
N GLU A 116 12.68 14.10 -7.70
CA GLU A 116 13.85 14.55 -6.94
C GLU A 116 15.18 14.20 -7.62
N TYR A 117 15.20 13.08 -8.38
CA TYR A 117 16.39 12.65 -9.13
C TYR A 117 16.69 13.52 -10.37
N ASP A 118 15.71 14.30 -10.84
CA ASP A 118 15.85 15.19 -11.99
C ASP A 118 16.17 16.64 -11.58
N ARG A 119 16.29 16.89 -10.28
CA ARG A 119 16.62 18.22 -9.75
C ARG A 119 18.13 18.47 -9.78
N LYS A 120 18.51 19.68 -10.10
CA LYS A 120 19.88 20.15 -9.95
C LYS A 120 20.15 20.49 -8.48
N GLY A 121 21.32 20.13 -7.98
CA GLY A 121 21.73 20.46 -6.62
C GLY A 121 21.66 19.29 -5.64
N ARG A 122 21.65 19.61 -4.32
CA ARG A 122 21.60 18.57 -3.28
C ARG A 122 20.17 18.03 -3.15
N PRO A 123 19.98 16.72 -3.23
CA PRO A 123 18.66 16.10 -3.09
C PRO A 123 18.01 16.45 -1.74
N ASN A 124 16.72 16.70 -1.76
CA ASN A 124 15.95 16.86 -0.53
C ASN A 124 15.73 15.47 0.11
N LYS A 125 16.52 15.15 1.12
CA LYS A 125 16.49 13.86 1.81
C LYS A 125 15.10 13.47 2.36
N LYS A 126 14.21 14.45 2.62
CA LYS A 126 12.85 14.19 3.09
C LYS A 126 11.93 13.66 1.99
N ARG A 127 12.28 13.90 0.72
CA ARG A 127 11.53 13.42 -0.46
C ARG A 127 12.10 12.14 -1.04
N LEU A 128 13.31 11.77 -0.66
CA LEU A 128 13.92 10.51 -1.05
C LEU A 128 13.45 9.40 -0.12
N TYR A 129 13.27 8.23 -0.69
CA TYR A 129 13.03 7.03 0.09
C TYR A 129 14.23 6.79 1.03
N SER A 130 13.99 6.81 2.31
CA SER A 130 15.01 6.48 3.30
C SER A 130 14.98 4.97 3.52
N ILE A 131 16.00 4.28 3.03
CA ILE A 131 16.22 2.88 3.34
C ILE A 131 16.63 2.81 4.80
N LYS A 132 15.69 2.46 5.68
CA LYS A 132 16.05 1.88 6.97
C LYS A 132 16.41 0.44 6.65
N GLU A 133 17.69 0.13 6.67
CA GLU A 133 18.13 -1.25 6.61
C GLU A 133 17.56 -1.99 7.83
N SER A 134 16.58 -2.84 7.62
CA SER A 134 16.16 -3.79 8.63
C SER A 134 17.13 -4.96 8.62
N LYS A 135 17.47 -5.48 9.80
CA LYS A 135 18.28 -6.68 9.96
C LYS A 135 17.63 -7.89 9.28
N TYR A 136 16.32 -7.93 9.28
CA TYR A 136 15.55 -9.04 8.74
C TYR A 136 14.62 -8.56 7.62
N PRO A 137 14.46 -9.34 6.51
CA PRO A 137 13.48 -9.06 5.48
C PRO A 137 12.05 -9.19 6.02
N LEU A 138 11.07 -8.79 5.22
CA LEU A 138 9.64 -8.91 5.56
C LEU A 138 9.26 -10.36 5.88
N THR A 139 9.69 -11.30 5.04
CA THR A 139 9.47 -12.74 5.26
C THR A 139 10.77 -13.52 5.03
N ARG A 140 10.98 -14.56 5.83
CA ARG A 140 12.12 -15.46 5.71
C ARG A 140 11.71 -16.89 6.04
N SER A 141 11.89 -17.84 5.11
CA SER A 141 11.68 -19.25 5.40
C SER A 141 12.80 -19.78 6.31
N LEU A 142 12.42 -20.37 7.42
CA LEU A 142 13.33 -21.03 8.35
C LEU A 142 13.46 -22.54 8.06
N SER A 143 12.55 -23.10 7.25
CA SER A 143 12.55 -24.50 6.84
C SER A 143 13.30 -24.75 5.54
N SER A 144 13.88 -23.71 4.92
CA SER A 144 14.71 -23.89 3.72
C SER A 144 15.94 -24.72 4.03
N PRO A 145 16.27 -25.75 3.23
CA PRO A 145 17.41 -26.62 3.47
C PRO A 145 18.77 -25.92 3.26
N HIS A 146 18.77 -24.77 2.64
CA HIS A 146 19.96 -23.95 2.38
C HIS A 146 19.63 -22.46 2.38
N GLU A 147 20.61 -21.68 2.78
CA GLU A 147 20.52 -20.23 2.74
C GLU A 147 21.01 -19.72 1.37
N ILE A 148 20.24 -18.82 0.77
CA ILE A 148 20.64 -18.15 -0.47
C ILE A 148 21.70 -17.09 -0.11
N LYS A 149 22.86 -17.15 -0.78
CA LYS A 149 23.95 -16.17 -0.62
C LYS A 149 24.24 -15.53 -1.97
N ASN A 150 24.57 -14.24 -1.97
CA ASN A 150 24.87 -13.47 -3.18
C ASN A 150 23.72 -13.40 -4.22
N GLY A 151 22.49 -13.43 -3.74
CA GLY A 151 21.28 -13.26 -4.56
C GLY A 151 20.55 -11.96 -4.24
N LEU A 152 19.23 -12.06 -4.14
CA LEU A 152 18.32 -10.95 -3.83
C LEU A 152 17.88 -10.92 -2.35
N GLN A 153 18.65 -11.51 -1.46
CA GLN A 153 18.34 -11.54 -0.02
C GLN A 153 18.10 -10.12 0.49
N ASN A 154 17.10 -9.98 1.37
CA ASN A 154 16.69 -8.71 1.97
C ASN A 154 16.22 -7.65 0.96
N ARG A 155 15.94 -8.03 -0.31
CA ARG A 155 15.33 -7.13 -1.29
C ARG A 155 13.83 -7.29 -1.27
N HIS A 156 13.12 -6.16 -1.20
CA HIS A 156 11.68 -6.09 -1.34
C HIS A 156 11.39 -5.49 -2.71
N ILE A 157 10.62 -6.22 -3.52
CA ILE A 157 10.31 -5.82 -4.89
C ILE A 157 8.80 -5.71 -5.03
N ALA A 158 8.30 -4.50 -5.27
CA ALA A 158 6.93 -4.28 -5.67
C ALA A 158 6.82 -4.54 -7.17
N LEU A 159 6.01 -5.53 -7.55
CA LEU A 159 5.88 -6.00 -8.91
C LEU A 159 4.45 -5.84 -9.40
N TRP A 160 4.25 -4.97 -10.36
CA TRP A 160 2.96 -4.75 -11.00
C TRP A 160 3.04 -5.18 -12.46
N GLN A 161 2.47 -6.34 -12.75
CA GLN A 161 2.60 -6.98 -14.06
C GLN A 161 1.69 -6.42 -15.15
N SER A 162 0.54 -5.84 -14.80
CA SER A 162 -0.41 -5.23 -15.72
C SER A 162 -1.62 -4.65 -14.97
N HIS A 163 -2.60 -4.11 -15.70
CA HIS A 163 -3.82 -3.55 -15.13
C HIS A 163 -4.79 -4.63 -14.62
N GLY A 164 -5.07 -5.66 -15.42
CA GLY A 164 -6.00 -6.74 -15.09
C GLY A 164 -7.48 -6.32 -15.07
N LEU A 165 -8.31 -7.08 -14.39
CA LEU A 165 -9.69 -6.73 -14.13
C LEU A 165 -9.76 -5.61 -13.09
N TYR A 166 -10.69 -4.68 -13.29
CA TYR A 166 -11.11 -3.72 -12.29
C TYR A 166 -12.64 -3.78 -12.13
N TYR A 167 -13.12 -3.42 -10.96
CA TYR A 167 -14.54 -3.33 -10.73
C TYR A 167 -15.06 -1.97 -11.19
N ALA A 168 -15.88 -1.97 -12.26
CA ALA A 168 -16.52 -0.78 -12.78
C ALA A 168 -17.70 -0.39 -11.88
N GLN A 169 -17.50 0.58 -10.97
CA GLN A 169 -18.47 1.00 -9.96
C GLN A 169 -19.83 1.37 -10.57
N THR A 170 -19.83 2.11 -11.69
CA THR A 170 -21.05 2.54 -12.36
C THR A 170 -21.79 1.43 -13.10
N ALA A 171 -21.05 0.42 -13.59
CA ALA A 171 -21.60 -0.73 -14.30
C ALA A 171 -21.89 -1.92 -13.40
N HIS A 172 -21.46 -1.86 -12.13
CA HIS A 172 -21.57 -2.93 -11.12
C HIS A 172 -21.06 -4.29 -11.60
N ARG A 173 -19.92 -4.29 -12.32
CA ARG A 173 -19.33 -5.53 -12.85
C ARG A 173 -17.81 -5.41 -12.97
N TRP A 174 -17.13 -6.56 -13.06
CA TRP A 174 -15.72 -6.64 -13.38
C TRP A 174 -15.49 -6.49 -14.89
N GLU A 175 -14.54 -5.64 -15.25
CA GLU A 175 -14.17 -5.37 -16.64
C GLU A 175 -12.65 -5.40 -16.82
N TRP A 176 -12.20 -5.82 -18.02
CA TRP A 176 -10.80 -5.67 -18.40
C TRP A 176 -10.53 -4.20 -18.73
N GLN A 177 -9.42 -3.67 -18.23
CA GLN A 177 -9.03 -2.29 -18.50
C GLN A 177 -8.50 -2.13 -19.93
N ARG A 178 -7.86 -3.15 -20.48
CA ARG A 178 -7.30 -3.14 -21.83
C ARG A 178 -8.14 -3.92 -22.81
N ALA A 179 -8.02 -3.51 -24.08
CA ALA A 179 -8.75 -4.14 -25.16
C ALA A 179 -8.28 -5.58 -25.44
N ARG A 180 -9.13 -6.35 -26.10
CA ARG A 180 -8.77 -7.67 -26.61
C ARG A 180 -7.78 -7.53 -27.76
N MET A 181 -6.75 -8.38 -27.75
CA MET A 181 -5.72 -8.51 -28.78
C MET A 181 -5.55 -9.99 -29.13
N PHE A 182 -5.64 -10.33 -30.42
CA PHE A 182 -5.36 -11.70 -30.92
C PHE A 182 -6.04 -12.85 -30.13
N GLY A 183 -7.29 -12.65 -29.73
CA GLY A 183 -8.03 -13.66 -28.98
C GLY A 183 -7.77 -13.70 -27.48
N THR A 184 -6.86 -12.87 -26.98
CA THR A 184 -6.62 -12.66 -25.54
C THR A 184 -6.85 -11.20 -25.15
N VAL A 185 -6.49 -10.86 -23.92
CA VAL A 185 -6.47 -9.49 -23.40
C VAL A 185 -5.01 -9.15 -23.07
N GLU A 186 -4.57 -7.93 -23.34
CA GLU A 186 -3.22 -7.45 -23.07
C GLU A 186 -2.80 -7.75 -21.61
N ASP A 187 -3.72 -7.55 -20.67
CA ASP A 187 -3.48 -7.79 -19.25
C ASP A 187 -3.15 -9.25 -18.93
N LEU A 188 -3.80 -10.22 -19.58
CA LEU A 188 -3.52 -11.64 -19.39
C LEU A 188 -2.18 -12.06 -19.96
N PHE A 189 -1.71 -11.41 -21.03
CA PHE A 189 -0.44 -11.74 -21.66
C PHE A 189 0.72 -11.57 -20.68
N THR A 190 0.83 -10.40 -20.06
CA THR A 190 1.90 -10.15 -19.07
C THR A 190 1.75 -10.99 -17.82
N GLN A 191 0.54 -11.21 -17.32
CA GLN A 191 0.29 -12.07 -16.16
C GLN A 191 0.77 -13.51 -16.39
N SER A 192 0.64 -14.03 -17.62
CA SER A 192 1.04 -15.40 -17.96
C SER A 192 2.54 -15.68 -17.85
N PHE A 193 3.38 -14.65 -17.83
CA PHE A 193 4.83 -14.79 -17.59
C PHE A 193 5.21 -14.41 -16.16
N VAL A 194 4.62 -13.33 -15.65
CA VAL A 194 5.07 -12.73 -14.40
C VAL A 194 4.71 -13.61 -13.22
N LEU A 195 3.44 -14.05 -13.13
CA LEU A 195 2.99 -14.82 -11.98
C LEU A 195 3.62 -16.22 -11.92
N PRO A 196 3.62 -17.05 -12.99
CA PRO A 196 4.12 -18.42 -12.90
C PRO A 196 5.63 -18.53 -13.04
N TYR A 197 6.34 -17.54 -13.59
CA TYR A 197 7.77 -17.64 -13.85
C TYR A 197 8.60 -16.56 -13.16
N LEU A 198 8.40 -15.28 -13.47
CA LEU A 198 9.27 -14.22 -12.94
C LEU A 198 9.19 -14.14 -11.41
N THR A 199 7.97 -14.17 -10.84
CA THR A 199 7.77 -14.10 -9.39
C THR A 199 8.50 -15.22 -8.65
N PRO A 200 8.29 -16.52 -8.96
CA PRO A 200 9.04 -17.61 -8.34
C PRO A 200 10.56 -17.52 -8.54
N MET A 201 11.01 -17.06 -9.70
CA MET A 201 12.45 -16.89 -9.95
C MET A 201 13.07 -15.84 -9.02
N LEU A 202 12.40 -14.72 -8.81
CA LEU A 202 12.87 -13.66 -7.91
C LEU A 202 12.84 -14.13 -6.44
N GLU A 203 11.79 -14.85 -6.04
CA GLU A 203 11.67 -15.43 -4.69
C GLU A 203 12.74 -16.51 -4.45
N ASN A 204 12.98 -17.37 -5.42
CA ASN A 204 14.06 -18.36 -5.36
C ASN A 204 15.45 -17.72 -5.32
N ALA A 205 15.60 -16.49 -5.81
CA ALA A 205 16.82 -15.71 -5.64
C ALA A 205 16.89 -14.99 -4.27
N GLY A 206 15.87 -15.11 -3.42
CA GLY A 206 15.85 -14.57 -2.05
C GLY A 206 15.11 -13.27 -1.87
N ALA A 207 14.41 -12.75 -2.89
CA ALA A 207 13.61 -11.54 -2.77
C ALA A 207 12.27 -11.81 -2.06
N THR A 208 11.76 -10.79 -1.36
CA THR A 208 10.34 -10.71 -0.97
C THR A 208 9.58 -9.95 -2.04
N ILE A 209 8.60 -10.60 -2.67
CA ILE A 209 7.82 -10.01 -3.75
C ILE A 209 6.46 -9.54 -3.23
N LEU A 210 6.14 -8.26 -3.47
CA LEU A 210 4.87 -7.65 -3.16
C LEU A 210 4.12 -7.43 -4.47
N ILE A 211 2.98 -8.09 -4.62
CA ILE A 211 2.15 -8.04 -5.84
C ILE A 211 0.75 -7.55 -5.46
N PRO A 212 0.22 -6.51 -6.12
CA PRO A 212 -1.13 -6.01 -5.85
C PRO A 212 -2.24 -6.89 -6.45
N ARG A 213 -1.87 -7.96 -7.13
CA ARG A 213 -2.78 -8.92 -7.76
C ARG A 213 -2.68 -10.27 -7.10
N GLU A 214 -3.83 -10.98 -7.07
CA GLU A 214 -3.86 -12.35 -6.60
C GLU A 214 -2.97 -13.24 -7.48
N ARG A 215 -2.19 -14.08 -6.84
CA ARG A 215 -1.27 -15.04 -7.46
C ARG A 215 -1.68 -16.48 -7.25
N ASP A 216 -2.67 -16.73 -6.40
CA ASP A 216 -3.25 -18.04 -6.19
C ASP A 216 -4.14 -18.41 -7.38
N THR A 217 -4.10 -19.68 -7.74
CA THR A 217 -4.99 -20.28 -8.74
C THR A 217 -6.18 -20.97 -8.10
N GLN A 218 -6.26 -21.02 -6.77
CA GLN A 218 -7.35 -21.59 -6.02
C GLN A 218 -8.58 -20.68 -6.11
N ILE A 219 -9.75 -21.28 -6.34
CA ILE A 219 -11.04 -20.57 -6.42
C ILE A 219 -11.71 -20.42 -5.07
N TYR A 220 -11.27 -21.18 -4.07
CA TYR A 220 -11.82 -21.12 -2.71
C TYR A 220 -11.00 -20.15 -1.86
N GLU A 221 -11.68 -19.20 -1.24
CA GLU A 221 -11.12 -18.26 -0.28
C GLU A 221 -11.54 -18.66 1.13
N ILE A 222 -10.57 -18.88 2.00
CA ILE A 222 -10.79 -19.20 3.42
C ILE A 222 -10.14 -18.11 4.26
N ILE A 223 -10.94 -17.28 4.89
CA ILE A 223 -10.49 -16.21 5.79
C ILE A 223 -10.78 -16.62 7.22
N ILE A 224 -9.77 -16.58 8.06
CA ILE A 224 -9.88 -16.89 9.50
C ILE A 224 -9.38 -15.67 10.25
N ASP A 225 -10.28 -15.02 10.94
CA ASP A 225 -10.04 -13.78 11.62
C ASP A 225 -10.58 -13.82 13.06
N ASN A 226 -10.04 -13.00 13.95
CA ASN A 226 -10.50 -12.93 15.34
C ASN A 226 -11.95 -12.40 15.46
N ASP A 227 -12.40 -11.59 14.52
CA ASP A 227 -13.75 -11.04 14.51
C ASP A 227 -14.74 -11.97 13.80
N ARG A 228 -14.30 -12.59 12.68
CA ARG A 228 -15.15 -13.44 11.85
C ARG A 228 -14.34 -14.39 10.97
N SER A 229 -14.69 -15.67 11.00
CA SER A 229 -14.06 -16.70 10.17
C SER A 229 -15.03 -17.27 9.15
N THR A 230 -14.48 -17.80 8.05
CA THR A 230 -15.24 -18.66 7.10
C THR A 230 -15.90 -19.81 7.87
N PRO A 231 -17.17 -20.12 7.61
CA PRO A 231 -17.89 -21.19 8.30
C PRO A 231 -17.10 -22.52 8.31
N GLY A 232 -17.08 -23.18 9.47
CA GLY A 232 -16.31 -24.41 9.68
C GLY A 232 -14.84 -24.20 10.06
N SER A 233 -14.29 -23.01 9.79
CA SER A 233 -12.93 -22.65 10.22
C SER A 233 -12.90 -22.10 11.64
N GLU A 234 -11.80 -22.31 12.34
CA GLU A 234 -11.66 -21.91 13.75
C GLU A 234 -10.46 -20.99 13.97
N TYR A 235 -10.67 -19.97 14.80
CA TYR A 235 -9.63 -19.14 15.40
C TYR A 235 -9.50 -19.46 16.88
N LYS A 236 -8.29 -19.74 17.35
CA LYS A 236 -8.03 -20.07 18.75
C LYS A 236 -6.84 -19.30 19.30
N GLU A 237 -7.02 -18.74 20.50
CA GLU A 237 -5.95 -18.17 21.31
C GLU A 237 -5.63 -19.12 22.46
N LEU A 238 -4.36 -19.38 22.67
CA LEU A 238 -3.89 -20.13 23.83
C LEU A 238 -2.93 -19.22 24.62
N ASP A 239 -3.36 -18.85 25.81
CA ASP A 239 -2.60 -17.98 26.68
C ASP A 239 -1.42 -18.72 27.30
N GLY A 240 -0.28 -18.08 27.23
CA GLY A 240 0.89 -18.40 28.01
C GLY A 240 0.95 -17.56 29.29
N GLU A 241 2.13 -17.05 29.63
CA GLU A 241 2.30 -16.14 30.78
C GLU A 241 1.78 -14.72 30.48
N LYS A 242 1.70 -14.36 29.20
CA LYS A 242 1.17 -13.08 28.71
C LYS A 242 -0.03 -13.35 27.83
N ALA A 243 -1.22 -13.03 28.33
CA ALA A 243 -2.46 -13.20 27.60
C ALA A 243 -2.54 -12.32 26.34
N TRP A 244 -3.33 -12.75 25.38
CA TRP A 244 -3.74 -11.94 24.26
C TRP A 244 -4.67 -10.82 24.71
N SER A 245 -4.62 -9.69 24.06
CA SER A 245 -5.47 -8.52 24.31
C SER A 245 -5.87 -7.84 23.01
N ASP A 246 -6.97 -7.09 23.08
CA ASP A 246 -7.39 -6.25 21.94
C ASP A 246 -6.39 -5.13 21.67
N GLY A 247 -6.21 -4.81 20.41
CA GLY A 247 -5.45 -3.66 19.99
C GLY A 247 -6.25 -2.36 20.10
N GLU A 248 -5.54 -1.23 20.15
CA GLU A 248 -6.17 0.10 20.24
C GLU A 248 -6.69 0.64 18.90
N LYS A 249 -6.26 0.07 17.76
CA LYS A 249 -6.58 0.50 16.41
C LYS A 249 -7.37 -0.57 15.68
N ALA A 250 -8.14 -0.14 14.66
CA ALA A 250 -8.83 -1.06 13.77
C ALA A 250 -7.84 -1.97 13.01
N GLY A 251 -8.23 -3.22 12.83
CA GLY A 251 -7.55 -4.25 12.05
C GLY A 251 -8.34 -4.65 10.81
N PHE A 252 -8.04 -5.82 10.26
CA PHE A 252 -8.79 -6.38 9.15
C PHE A 252 -10.21 -6.75 9.57
N GLY A 253 -11.17 -6.51 8.68
CA GLY A 253 -12.55 -6.96 8.85
C GLY A 253 -13.11 -7.45 7.51
N HIS A 254 -13.40 -8.75 7.42
CA HIS A 254 -14.04 -9.33 6.25
C HIS A 254 -15.56 -9.10 6.31
N ILE A 255 -16.02 -8.02 5.70
CA ILE A 255 -17.42 -7.57 5.81
C ILE A 255 -18.22 -7.92 4.55
N GLN A 256 -17.61 -7.78 3.36
CA GLN A 256 -18.30 -7.89 2.09
C GLN A 256 -17.39 -8.47 0.99
N ALA A 257 -18.00 -9.04 -0.06
CA ALA A 257 -17.26 -9.63 -1.17
C ALA A 257 -16.64 -8.60 -2.13
N THR A 258 -17.11 -7.35 -2.10
CA THR A 258 -16.62 -6.27 -2.97
C THR A 258 -16.56 -4.97 -2.18
N TYR A 259 -15.43 -4.28 -2.28
CA TYR A 259 -15.19 -2.99 -1.64
C TYR A 259 -15.26 -1.86 -2.68
N THR A 260 -15.86 -0.73 -2.29
CA THR A 260 -15.92 0.46 -3.12
C THR A 260 -14.68 1.34 -2.96
N ASN A 261 -14.54 2.36 -3.82
CA ASN A 261 -13.43 3.30 -3.70
C ASN A 261 -13.42 4.01 -2.34
N GLY A 262 -12.28 3.96 -1.67
CA GLY A 262 -12.07 4.56 -0.34
C GLY A 262 -12.40 3.64 0.82
N GLU A 263 -12.98 2.47 0.60
CA GLU A 263 -13.12 1.44 1.62
C GLU A 263 -11.80 0.68 1.78
N ASN A 264 -11.40 0.50 3.04
CA ASN A 264 -10.20 -0.25 3.38
C ASN A 264 -10.54 -1.31 4.43
N PRO A 265 -10.62 -2.60 4.05
CA PRO A 265 -10.98 -3.68 4.97
C PRO A 265 -9.98 -3.84 6.13
N PHE A 266 -8.74 -3.40 5.97
CA PHE A 266 -7.71 -3.46 7.02
C PHE A 266 -7.88 -2.42 8.13
N THR A 267 -8.97 -1.65 8.11
CA THR A 267 -9.33 -0.68 9.14
C THR A 267 -10.73 -0.88 9.69
N GLN A 268 -11.43 -1.93 9.28
CA GLN A 268 -12.85 -2.16 9.59
C GLN A 268 -13.08 -3.17 10.71
N GLY A 269 -12.09 -3.99 11.03
CA GLY A 269 -12.13 -4.98 12.10
C GLY A 269 -11.25 -4.62 13.28
N THR A 270 -11.01 -5.62 14.14
CA THR A 270 -10.11 -5.52 15.30
C THR A 270 -8.80 -6.28 15.03
N TYR A 271 -7.85 -6.20 15.94
CA TYR A 271 -6.66 -7.03 15.93
C TYR A 271 -6.29 -7.46 17.36
N ARG A 272 -5.58 -8.58 17.46
CA ARG A 272 -5.12 -9.11 18.74
C ARG A 272 -3.62 -8.85 18.90
N GLN A 273 -3.19 -8.61 20.13
CA GLN A 273 -1.79 -8.37 20.44
C GLN A 273 -1.37 -9.05 21.74
N THR A 274 -0.10 -9.40 21.83
CA THR A 274 0.56 -9.84 23.05
C THR A 274 2.03 -9.46 23.00
N VAL A 275 2.77 -9.74 24.04
CA VAL A 275 4.19 -9.40 24.18
C VAL A 275 5.04 -10.64 23.93
N THR A 276 6.10 -10.51 23.13
CA THR A 276 7.08 -11.58 22.90
C THR A 276 7.79 -11.95 24.21
N GLN A 277 8.09 -13.22 24.39
CA GLN A 277 8.71 -13.76 25.59
C GLN A 277 10.00 -14.53 25.28
N ARG A 278 10.98 -14.46 26.17
CA ARG A 278 12.23 -15.22 26.06
C ARG A 278 12.22 -16.50 26.92
N LYS A 279 11.33 -16.60 27.88
CA LYS A 279 11.22 -17.72 28.82
C LYS A 279 9.77 -17.86 29.26
N GLY A 280 9.40 -19.05 29.72
CA GLY A 280 8.08 -19.36 30.23
C GLY A 280 7.17 -19.98 29.16
N LYS A 281 5.89 -20.16 29.50
CA LYS A 281 4.87 -20.68 28.58
C LYS A 281 4.48 -19.58 27.58
N GLU A 282 4.62 -19.86 26.31
CA GLU A 282 4.32 -18.93 25.22
C GLU A 282 2.82 -18.84 24.98
N SER A 283 2.37 -17.63 24.60
CA SER A 283 1.05 -17.43 24.02
C SER A 283 1.13 -17.70 22.52
N LEU A 284 0.15 -18.39 21.99
CA LEU A 284 0.08 -18.72 20.57
C LEU A 284 -1.34 -18.53 20.02
N ILE A 285 -1.43 -18.39 18.71
CA ILE A 285 -2.69 -18.39 17.97
C ILE A 285 -2.66 -19.57 17.00
N GLU A 286 -3.81 -20.23 16.87
CA GLU A 286 -4.05 -21.24 15.85
C GLU A 286 -5.18 -20.77 14.92
N TRP A 287 -4.93 -20.82 13.61
CA TRP A 287 -5.92 -20.68 12.56
C TRP A 287 -6.11 -22.05 11.91
N ILE A 288 -7.30 -22.63 12.03
CA ILE A 288 -7.64 -23.96 11.57
C ILE A 288 -8.64 -23.81 10.42
N PRO A 289 -8.20 -23.98 9.16
CA PRO A 289 -9.06 -23.81 8.01
C PRO A 289 -9.97 -25.02 7.77
N GLU A 290 -11.24 -24.77 7.41
CA GLU A 290 -12.10 -25.77 6.78
C GLU A 290 -11.83 -25.75 5.27
N ILE A 291 -11.07 -26.71 4.79
CA ILE A 291 -10.67 -26.81 3.38
C ILE A 291 -11.74 -27.56 2.57
N PRO A 292 -12.44 -26.90 1.63
CA PRO A 292 -13.52 -27.53 0.87
C PRO A 292 -13.03 -28.51 -0.20
N GLU A 293 -11.84 -28.28 -0.76
CA GLU A 293 -11.23 -29.09 -1.80
C GLU A 293 -9.74 -29.26 -1.59
N SER A 294 -9.23 -30.47 -1.72
CA SER A 294 -7.79 -30.71 -1.62
C SER A 294 -7.03 -30.05 -2.76
N GLY A 295 -6.02 -29.24 -2.43
CA GLY A 295 -5.28 -28.50 -3.44
C GLY A 295 -4.17 -27.65 -2.84
N ASN A 296 -3.55 -26.85 -3.69
CA ASN A 296 -2.58 -25.87 -3.28
C ASN A 296 -3.30 -24.55 -2.98
N TYR A 297 -2.97 -23.95 -1.85
CA TYR A 297 -3.51 -22.68 -1.40
C TYR A 297 -2.37 -21.72 -1.09
N ALA A 298 -2.46 -20.50 -1.59
CA ALA A 298 -1.57 -19.42 -1.15
C ALA A 298 -1.98 -18.96 0.24
N VAL A 299 -1.05 -19.00 1.18
CA VAL A 299 -1.28 -18.59 2.56
C VAL A 299 -0.76 -17.19 2.77
N TYR A 300 -1.60 -16.37 3.38
CA TYR A 300 -1.32 -14.97 3.71
C TYR A 300 -1.56 -14.71 5.19
N ALA A 301 -0.87 -13.72 5.73
CA ALA A 301 -1.12 -13.19 7.07
C ALA A 301 -1.39 -11.69 7.00
N SER A 302 -2.26 -11.20 7.89
CA SER A 302 -2.50 -9.78 8.11
C SER A 302 -2.23 -9.41 9.56
N TYR A 303 -1.61 -8.25 9.78
CA TYR A 303 -1.28 -7.74 11.11
C TYR A 303 -1.16 -6.20 11.08
N GLN A 304 -1.04 -5.59 12.24
CA GLN A 304 -0.69 -4.18 12.36
C GLN A 304 0.82 -4.03 12.62
N SER A 305 1.44 -3.02 11.99
CA SER A 305 2.85 -2.72 12.18
C SER A 305 3.05 -1.54 13.11
N PHE A 306 3.90 -1.73 14.11
CA PHE A 306 4.33 -0.71 15.06
C PHE A 306 5.86 -0.67 15.16
N PRO A 307 6.45 0.46 15.57
CA PRO A 307 7.91 0.54 15.74
C PRO A 307 8.51 -0.46 16.73
N ASN A 308 7.69 -0.93 17.68
CA ASN A 308 8.04 -1.92 18.69
C ASN A 308 7.50 -3.33 18.41
N SER A 309 6.96 -3.56 17.20
CA SER A 309 6.59 -4.92 16.78
C SER A 309 7.82 -5.82 16.69
N THR A 310 7.59 -7.13 16.78
CA THR A 310 8.69 -8.10 16.62
C THR A 310 9.19 -8.15 15.19
N GLU A 311 10.50 -8.29 15.00
CA GLU A 311 11.10 -8.53 13.67
C GLU A 311 11.06 -10.01 13.28
N GLN A 312 10.57 -10.90 14.14
CA GLN A 312 10.60 -12.35 13.95
C GLN A 312 9.37 -13.04 14.59
N ALA A 313 8.16 -12.72 14.09
CA ALA A 313 6.97 -13.49 14.39
C ALA A 313 7.03 -14.82 13.62
N LEU A 314 6.92 -15.95 14.29
CA LEU A 314 7.04 -17.28 13.68
C LEU A 314 5.68 -17.84 13.30
N TYR A 315 5.42 -17.92 12.02
CA TYR A 315 4.25 -18.59 11.45
C TYR A 315 4.66 -19.99 11.00
N THR A 316 4.16 -21.02 11.70
CA THR A 316 4.34 -22.42 11.30
C THR A 316 3.08 -22.89 10.60
N ILE A 317 3.21 -23.23 9.33
CA ILE A 317 2.16 -23.75 8.47
C ILE A 317 2.27 -25.28 8.49
N HIS A 318 1.30 -25.94 9.12
CA HIS A 318 1.14 -27.39 9.07
C HIS A 318 0.27 -27.73 7.86
N HIS A 319 0.82 -28.44 6.89
CA HIS A 319 0.21 -28.73 5.61
C HIS A 319 0.37 -30.22 5.24
N ALA A 320 -0.25 -30.68 4.17
CA ALA A 320 -0.22 -32.09 3.77
C ALA A 320 1.20 -32.67 3.54
N GLY A 321 2.18 -31.83 3.26
CA GLY A 321 3.57 -32.23 3.08
C GLY A 321 4.45 -32.15 4.33
N GLY A 322 3.88 -31.77 5.48
CA GLY A 322 4.63 -31.58 6.74
C GLY A 322 4.42 -30.19 7.32
N GLU A 323 5.51 -29.55 7.77
CA GLU A 323 5.45 -28.20 8.32
C GLU A 323 6.49 -27.27 7.72
N THR A 324 6.14 -25.99 7.60
CA THR A 324 7.04 -24.94 7.14
C THR A 324 6.91 -23.76 8.06
N THR A 325 8.05 -23.28 8.58
CA THR A 325 8.09 -22.10 9.46
C THR A 325 8.63 -20.89 8.70
N ILE A 326 7.88 -19.80 8.74
CA ILE A 326 8.21 -18.52 8.15
C ILE A 326 8.34 -17.49 9.25
N ALA A 327 9.48 -16.83 9.35
CA ALA A 327 9.67 -15.66 10.20
C ALA A 327 9.19 -14.41 9.47
N VAL A 328 8.33 -13.63 10.11
CA VAL A 328 7.76 -12.39 9.57
C VAL A 328 8.22 -11.20 10.40
N ASN A 329 8.74 -10.19 9.72
CA ASN A 329 9.10 -8.92 10.34
C ASN A 329 7.87 -8.02 10.42
N GLN A 330 7.19 -8.00 11.55
CA GLN A 330 5.98 -7.23 11.77
C GLN A 330 6.20 -5.73 11.99
N THR A 331 7.45 -5.25 11.98
CA THR A 331 7.72 -3.80 12.01
C THR A 331 7.38 -3.11 10.68
N MET A 332 7.09 -3.89 9.63
CA MET A 332 6.73 -3.44 8.29
C MET A 332 5.63 -4.34 7.69
N GLY A 333 4.98 -3.88 6.64
CA GLY A 333 3.99 -4.67 5.88
C GLY A 333 2.62 -4.80 6.53
N GLY A 334 2.32 -4.09 7.63
CA GLY A 334 1.00 -4.10 8.26
C GLY A 334 -0.08 -3.43 7.41
N GLY A 335 -1.34 -3.85 7.64
CA GLY A 335 -2.50 -3.30 6.95
C GLY A 335 -2.65 -3.78 5.51
N THR A 336 -2.16 -4.98 5.21
CA THR A 336 -2.35 -5.68 3.93
C THR A 336 -2.14 -7.19 4.12
N TRP A 337 -2.33 -7.98 3.06
CA TRP A 337 -2.00 -9.40 3.03
C TRP A 337 -0.51 -9.61 2.73
N ILE A 338 0.17 -10.33 3.61
CA ILE A 338 1.57 -10.71 3.45
C ILE A 338 1.63 -12.19 3.06
N TYR A 339 2.17 -12.47 1.90
CA TYR A 339 2.32 -13.82 1.36
C TYR A 339 3.36 -14.62 2.15
N LEU A 340 2.95 -15.81 2.63
CA LEU A 340 3.81 -16.73 3.37
C LEU A 340 4.28 -17.92 2.53
N GLY A 341 3.56 -18.28 1.49
CA GLY A 341 3.90 -19.40 0.64
C GLY A 341 2.68 -20.06 0.03
N ASN A 342 2.90 -21.06 -0.82
CA ASN A 342 1.87 -21.90 -1.43
C ASN A 342 2.04 -23.33 -0.90
N PHE A 343 1.00 -23.87 -0.26
CA PHE A 343 1.05 -25.14 0.45
C PHE A 343 -0.14 -26.01 0.08
N LYS A 344 0.08 -27.33 0.07
CA LYS A 344 -0.98 -28.29 -0.19
C LYS A 344 -1.78 -28.60 1.07
N PHE A 345 -3.08 -28.41 1.01
CA PHE A 345 -4.04 -28.78 2.06
C PHE A 345 -4.99 -29.87 1.58
N THR A 346 -5.55 -30.60 2.54
CA THR A 346 -6.47 -31.71 2.31
C THR A 346 -7.91 -31.30 2.59
N ALA A 347 -8.84 -31.68 1.71
CA ALA A 347 -10.26 -31.38 1.90
C ALA A 347 -10.79 -31.88 3.24
N TYR A 348 -11.65 -31.08 3.86
CA TYR A 348 -12.20 -31.31 5.19
C TYR A 348 -11.11 -31.62 6.22
N GLY A 349 -10.04 -30.83 6.11
CA GLY A 349 -8.76 -30.98 6.80
C GLY A 349 -8.94 -31.22 8.27
N LYS A 350 -8.21 -32.16 8.70
CA LYS A 350 -8.19 -32.63 10.08
C LYS A 350 -7.41 -31.58 10.89
N ALA A 351 -7.60 -31.58 12.18
CA ALA A 351 -6.95 -30.71 13.15
C ALA A 351 -5.41 -30.64 13.05
N HIS A 352 -4.80 -31.36 12.13
CA HIS A 352 -3.36 -31.34 11.84
C HIS A 352 -2.94 -30.21 10.91
N GLU A 353 -3.81 -29.81 9.95
CA GLU A 353 -3.51 -28.77 8.98
C GLU A 353 -4.00 -27.44 9.52
N ARG A 354 -3.09 -26.62 9.98
CA ARG A 354 -3.35 -25.33 10.61
C ARG A 354 -2.16 -24.40 10.47
N ILE A 355 -2.36 -23.15 10.75
CA ILE A 355 -1.31 -22.15 10.89
C ILE A 355 -1.17 -21.81 12.37
N VAL A 356 0.04 -21.78 12.87
CA VAL A 356 0.34 -21.46 14.28
C VAL A 356 1.27 -20.24 14.32
N LEU A 357 0.88 -19.20 15.03
CA LEU A 357 1.75 -18.08 15.36
C LEU A 357 2.34 -18.29 16.74
N THR A 358 3.66 -18.28 16.80
CA THR A 358 4.42 -18.25 18.06
C THR A 358 5.30 -17.00 18.11
N LEU A 359 5.49 -16.49 19.32
CA LEU A 359 6.24 -15.25 19.57
C LEU A 359 7.49 -15.49 20.42
N SER A 360 7.99 -16.73 20.43
CA SER A 360 9.22 -17.10 21.13
C SER A 360 10.46 -16.55 20.43
N LEU A 361 11.31 -15.91 21.20
CA LEU A 361 12.64 -15.53 20.75
C LEU A 361 13.69 -16.63 20.93
N ILE A 362 13.28 -17.82 21.45
CA ILE A 362 14.21 -18.91 21.80
C ILE A 362 14.49 -19.83 20.60
N HIS A 363 13.53 -19.95 19.68
CA HIS A 363 13.65 -20.86 18.52
C HIS A 363 14.46 -20.32 17.34
N ILE A 364 15.11 -19.17 17.50
CA ILE A 364 16.04 -18.64 16.51
C ILE A 364 17.44 -19.18 16.83
N SER A 365 17.59 -20.52 16.83
CA SER A 365 18.91 -21.10 16.69
C SER A 365 19.37 -20.89 15.25
N GLU A 366 20.59 -20.38 15.08
CA GLU A 366 21.26 -20.42 13.78
C GLU A 366 21.16 -21.84 13.25
N PRO A 367 20.92 -22.04 11.94
CA PRO A 367 20.89 -23.37 11.37
C PRO A 367 22.18 -24.08 11.76
N THR A 368 22.04 -25.16 12.52
CA THR A 368 23.16 -26.03 12.85
C THR A 368 23.85 -26.41 11.55
N ARG A 369 25.16 -26.16 11.45
CA ARG A 369 25.97 -26.57 10.30
C ARG A 369 25.68 -28.04 10.03
N PRO A 370 25.44 -28.48 8.81
CA PRO A 370 25.35 -29.89 8.50
C PRO A 370 26.68 -30.52 8.92
N ILE A 371 26.59 -31.53 9.79
CA ILE A 371 27.74 -32.38 10.10
C ILE A 371 28.05 -33.15 8.83
N SER A 372 29.18 -32.83 8.21
CA SER A 372 29.73 -33.69 7.14
C SER A 372 30.18 -34.98 7.79
N ILE A 373 29.57 -36.09 7.40
CA ILE A 373 30.10 -37.42 7.58
C ILE A 373 30.99 -37.76 6.38
#